data_5971ed6ace51378ae2c834db1a0f269b
#
_entry.id   5971ed6ace51378ae2c834db1a0f269b
#
_cell.length_a   1.000
_cell.length_b   1.000
_cell.length_c   1.000
_cell.angle_alpha   90.00
_cell.angle_beta   90.00
_cell.angle_gamma   90.00
#
_symmetry.space_group_name_H-M   'P 1'
#
loop_
_entity.id
_entity.type
_entity.pdbx_description
1 polymer ?
#
loop_
_entity_poly.entity_id
_entity_poly.type
_entity_poly.pdbx_seq_one_letter_code
_entity_poly.pdbx_strand_id
1 'polypeptide(L)'
;IMEIMHRTHMGVDQDHENMVKQCSRTALADGWGGSMVATEISDILFGTPSPVLAGVDMGCLDEKQVNIIVNGHEPNLFESIIASVNDPKLLKEAEKAGAEGINILGMCCSGAEVLSRHGVPHAGNFMSTEAVLVTGAVDAMAVDVQCIMPSLAPLAECYGTKFFTTNPRAKMEGADHIEFEEHKPRKC
;
A
#
# COMPACT_ATOMS: atom_id res chain seq x y z
N ILE A 1 5.61 -22.95 -6.60
CA ILE A 1 5.87 -21.81 -7.53
C ILE A 1 6.86 -22.23 -8.62
N MET A 2 8.05 -22.66 -8.30
CA MET A 2 9.04 -23.08 -9.31
C MET A 2 8.53 -24.15 -10.27
N GLU A 3 7.77 -25.12 -9.77
CA GLU A 3 7.17 -26.17 -10.59
C GLU A 3 6.18 -25.64 -11.62
N ILE A 4 5.32 -24.69 -11.24
CA ILE A 4 4.37 -24.11 -12.20
C ILE A 4 5.09 -23.25 -13.24
N MET A 5 6.09 -22.49 -12.85
CA MET A 5 6.89 -21.71 -13.79
C MET A 5 7.58 -22.60 -14.82
N HIS A 6 8.16 -23.70 -14.39
CA HIS A 6 8.80 -24.67 -15.28
C HIS A 6 7.80 -25.26 -16.29
N ARG A 7 6.62 -25.68 -15.83
CA ARG A 7 5.57 -26.22 -16.69
C ARG A 7 5.04 -25.23 -17.69
N THR A 8 4.83 -23.98 -17.30
CA THR A 8 4.21 -22.95 -18.14
C THR A 8 5.22 -22.25 -19.06
N HIS A 9 6.30 -21.72 -18.53
CA HIS A 9 7.28 -20.97 -19.31
C HIS A 9 8.13 -21.83 -20.25
N MET A 10 8.49 -23.02 -19.79
CA MET A 10 9.29 -23.94 -20.59
C MET A 10 8.46 -24.79 -21.54
N GLY A 11 7.14 -24.73 -21.46
CA GLY A 11 6.25 -25.52 -22.29
C GLY A 11 6.40 -27.02 -22.07
N VAL A 12 6.83 -27.45 -20.89
CA VAL A 12 7.08 -28.86 -20.55
C VAL A 12 5.78 -29.66 -20.47
N ASP A 13 4.73 -29.04 -19.93
CA ASP A 13 3.41 -29.65 -19.80
C ASP A 13 2.45 -29.06 -20.84
N GLN A 14 1.92 -29.90 -21.69
CA GLN A 14 0.98 -29.53 -22.75
C GLN A 14 -0.46 -29.98 -22.42
N ASP A 15 -0.64 -30.69 -21.30
CA ASP A 15 -1.94 -31.21 -20.90
C ASP A 15 -2.69 -30.15 -20.07
N HIS A 16 -3.82 -29.69 -20.57
CA HIS A 16 -4.62 -28.64 -19.94
C HIS A 16 -5.21 -29.07 -18.59
N GLU A 17 -5.56 -30.35 -18.40
CA GLU A 17 -6.06 -30.83 -17.10
C GLU A 17 -4.95 -30.82 -16.03
N ASN A 18 -3.74 -31.23 -16.41
CA ASN A 18 -2.58 -31.15 -15.52
C ASN A 18 -2.27 -29.71 -15.16
N MET A 19 -2.37 -28.77 -16.10
CA MET A 19 -2.14 -27.38 -15.86
C MET A 19 -3.16 -26.78 -14.86
N VAL A 20 -4.45 -27.11 -15.02
CA VAL A 20 -5.49 -26.69 -14.06
C VAL A 20 -5.25 -27.25 -12.66
N LYS A 21 -4.89 -28.53 -12.55
CA LYS A 21 -4.55 -29.15 -11.26
C LYS A 21 -3.32 -28.47 -10.62
N GLN A 22 -2.32 -28.15 -11.42
CA GLN A 22 -1.12 -27.46 -10.91
C GLN A 22 -1.44 -26.01 -10.48
N CYS A 23 -2.29 -25.30 -11.20
CA CYS A 23 -2.78 -23.98 -10.78
C CYS A 23 -3.50 -24.04 -9.42
N SER A 24 -4.36 -25.06 -9.24
CA SER A 24 -5.05 -25.26 -7.96
C SER A 24 -4.09 -25.56 -6.81
N ARG A 25 -3.07 -26.40 -7.03
CA ARG A 25 -2.01 -26.64 -6.04
C ARG A 25 -1.24 -25.36 -5.68
N THR A 26 -0.94 -24.54 -6.69
CA THR A 26 -0.23 -23.28 -6.48
C THR A 26 -1.09 -22.29 -5.70
N ALA A 27 -2.37 -22.20 -6.00
CA ALA A 27 -3.32 -21.37 -5.27
C ALA A 27 -3.45 -21.79 -3.79
N LEU A 28 -3.50 -23.10 -3.52
CA LEU A 28 -3.50 -23.61 -2.15
C LEU A 28 -2.18 -23.29 -1.41
N ALA A 29 -1.05 -23.45 -2.07
CA ALA A 29 0.25 -23.12 -1.48
C ALA A 29 0.38 -21.60 -1.21
N ASP A 30 -0.16 -20.76 -2.06
CA ASP A 30 -0.23 -19.30 -1.86
C ASP A 30 -1.18 -18.95 -0.70
N GLY A 31 -2.35 -19.58 -0.62
CA GLY A 31 -3.29 -19.38 0.48
C GLY A 31 -2.68 -19.70 1.85
N TRP A 32 -1.86 -20.73 1.95
CA TRP A 32 -1.18 -21.10 3.20
C TRP A 32 0.07 -20.26 3.45
N GLY A 33 0.98 -20.19 2.50
CA GLY A 33 2.28 -19.52 2.66
C GLY A 33 2.21 -18.01 2.46
N GLY A 34 1.51 -17.54 1.44
CA GLY A 34 1.41 -16.13 1.10
C GLY A 34 0.41 -15.36 1.97
N SER A 35 -0.70 -15.96 2.34
CA SER A 35 -1.74 -15.29 3.13
C SER A 35 -1.65 -15.63 4.61
N MET A 36 -1.82 -16.89 5.00
CA MET A 36 -1.90 -17.27 6.41
C MET A 36 -0.59 -17.06 7.16
N VAL A 37 0.53 -17.57 6.64
CA VAL A 37 1.84 -17.43 7.31
C VAL A 37 2.28 -15.98 7.37
N ALA A 38 2.07 -15.21 6.28
CA ALA A 38 2.39 -13.79 6.26
C ALA A 38 1.55 -13.01 7.28
N THR A 39 0.26 -13.30 7.41
CA THR A 39 -0.63 -12.68 8.39
C THR A 39 -0.19 -12.98 9.81
N GLU A 40 0.12 -14.23 10.14
CA GLU A 40 0.60 -14.62 11.47
C GLU A 40 1.93 -13.92 11.82
N ILE A 41 2.85 -13.78 10.85
CA ILE A 41 4.10 -13.06 11.06
C ILE A 41 3.82 -11.57 11.33
N SER A 42 2.92 -10.95 10.56
CA SER A 42 2.52 -9.57 10.77
C SER A 42 1.88 -9.35 12.14
N ASP A 43 1.05 -10.28 12.59
CA ASP A 43 0.43 -10.23 13.92
C ASP A 43 1.46 -10.34 15.06
N ILE A 44 2.50 -11.16 14.88
CA ILE A 44 3.61 -11.27 15.83
C ILE A 44 4.42 -9.98 15.89
N LEU A 45 4.69 -9.35 14.76
CA LEU A 45 5.54 -8.15 14.68
C LEU A 45 4.81 -6.88 15.11
N PHE A 46 3.54 -6.72 14.73
CA PHE A 46 2.80 -5.45 14.85
C PHE A 46 1.57 -5.55 15.76
N GLY A 47 1.27 -6.72 16.26
CA GLY A 47 0.11 -6.98 17.11
C GLY A 47 -1.09 -7.54 16.35
N THR A 48 -1.88 -8.32 17.07
CA THR A 48 -3.09 -8.95 16.53
C THR A 48 -4.19 -7.91 16.25
N PRO A 49 -4.82 -7.93 15.08
CA PRO A 49 -5.95 -7.07 14.77
C PRO A 49 -7.11 -7.23 15.77
N SER A 50 -7.81 -6.15 16.00
CA SER A 50 -9.03 -6.14 16.81
C SER A 50 -10.18 -5.47 16.06
N PRO A 51 -11.44 -5.75 16.40
CA PRO A 51 -12.56 -5.04 15.82
C PRO A 51 -12.45 -3.54 16.06
N VAL A 52 -12.47 -2.74 15.01
CA VAL A 52 -12.41 -1.28 15.05
C VAL A 52 -13.55 -0.68 14.23
N LEU A 53 -13.96 0.53 14.59
CA LEU A 53 -14.85 1.34 13.75
C LEU A 53 -13.99 2.36 13.01
N ALA A 54 -13.93 2.25 11.70
CA ALA A 54 -13.14 3.15 10.84
C ALA A 54 -13.88 3.43 9.52
N GLY A 55 -13.52 4.54 8.86
CA GLY A 55 -14.02 4.84 7.53
C GLY A 55 -13.37 3.96 6.47
N VAL A 56 -14.14 3.56 5.47
CA VAL A 56 -13.69 2.66 4.38
C VAL A 56 -14.24 3.13 3.04
N ASP A 57 -13.86 4.32 2.61
CA ASP A 57 -14.09 4.83 1.25
C ASP A 57 -13.33 6.15 1.00
N MET A 58 -13.51 6.74 -0.18
CA MET A 58 -12.92 8.04 -0.52
C MET A 58 -13.49 9.20 0.30
N GLY A 59 -14.63 9.03 0.95
CA GLY A 59 -15.20 10.01 1.87
C GLY A 59 -14.40 10.20 3.16
N CYS A 60 -13.33 9.40 3.36
CA CYS A 60 -12.36 9.60 4.44
C CYS A 60 -11.32 10.70 4.13
N LEU A 61 -11.26 11.22 2.91
CA LEU A 61 -10.44 12.39 2.57
C LEU A 61 -11.01 13.62 3.25
N ASP A 62 -10.15 14.47 3.78
CA ASP A 62 -10.52 15.70 4.48
C ASP A 62 -9.85 16.91 3.80
N GLU A 63 -10.62 17.80 3.22
CA GLU A 63 -10.15 19.00 2.52
C GLU A 63 -9.36 19.96 3.43
N LYS A 64 -9.48 19.86 4.73
CA LYS A 64 -8.79 20.70 5.70
C LYS A 64 -7.46 20.15 6.17
N GLN A 65 -7.16 18.92 5.82
CA GLN A 65 -5.95 18.22 6.25
C GLN A 65 -5.07 17.87 5.05
N VAL A 66 -3.79 17.65 5.31
CA VAL A 66 -2.88 17.07 4.31
C VAL A 66 -3.22 15.60 4.18
N ASN A 67 -3.81 15.20 3.05
CA ASN A 67 -4.18 13.82 2.78
C ASN A 67 -3.01 13.04 2.18
N ILE A 68 -2.48 12.09 2.93
CA ILE A 68 -1.40 11.21 2.50
C ILE A 68 -1.91 9.78 2.39
N ILE A 69 -1.82 9.21 1.20
CA ILE A 69 -2.19 7.81 0.95
C ILE A 69 -0.93 6.95 0.93
N VAL A 70 -0.99 5.82 1.62
CA VAL A 70 0.02 4.76 1.55
C VAL A 70 -0.60 3.54 0.89
N ASN A 71 -0.07 3.17 -0.28
CA ASN A 71 -0.61 2.11 -1.11
C ASN A 71 0.41 0.99 -1.32
N GLY A 72 0.03 -0.22 -1.01
CA GLY A 72 0.82 -1.40 -1.33
C GLY A 72 0.77 -2.51 -0.28
N HIS A 73 1.95 -3.15 -0.05
CA HIS A 73 2.05 -4.42 0.67
C HIS A 73 3.26 -4.50 1.61
N GLU A 74 3.84 -3.36 1.99
CA GLU A 74 4.99 -3.29 2.90
C GLU A 74 4.57 -2.74 4.28
N PRO A 75 4.24 -3.61 5.24
CA PRO A 75 3.72 -3.19 6.55
C PRO A 75 4.72 -2.34 7.34
N ASN A 76 6.02 -2.60 7.27
CA ASN A 76 7.05 -1.83 7.97
C ASN A 76 7.03 -0.34 7.60
N LEU A 77 6.84 -0.04 6.32
CA LEU A 77 6.74 1.34 5.84
C LEU A 77 5.53 2.02 6.48
N PHE A 78 4.37 1.39 6.42
CA PHE A 78 3.15 2.03 6.90
C PHE A 78 3.17 2.23 8.42
N GLU A 79 3.61 1.23 9.19
CA GLU A 79 3.78 1.35 10.64
C GLU A 79 4.77 2.49 11.01
N SER A 80 5.84 2.66 10.23
CA SER A 80 6.79 3.76 10.41
C SER A 80 6.17 5.13 10.13
N ILE A 81 5.32 5.23 9.11
CA ILE A 81 4.58 6.47 8.78
C ILE A 81 3.60 6.80 9.92
N ILE A 82 2.82 5.82 10.39
CA ILE A 82 1.88 6.02 11.51
C ILE A 82 2.61 6.50 12.76
N ALA A 83 3.74 5.90 13.07
CA ALA A 83 4.56 6.32 14.23
C ALA A 83 5.10 7.76 14.11
N SER A 84 5.19 8.28 12.89
CA SER A 84 5.76 9.60 12.61
C SER A 84 4.72 10.70 12.42
N VAL A 85 3.49 10.39 12.03
CA VAL A 85 2.45 11.38 11.65
C VAL A 85 2.11 12.37 12.76
N ASN A 86 2.24 11.96 13.99
CA ASN A 86 1.97 12.81 15.15
C ASN A 86 3.22 13.57 15.65
N ASP A 87 4.33 13.58 14.89
CA ASP A 87 5.50 14.39 15.27
C ASP A 87 5.11 15.88 15.27
N PRO A 88 5.31 16.60 16.37
CA PRO A 88 4.96 18.02 16.50
C PRO A 88 5.62 18.92 15.44
N LYS A 89 6.73 18.48 14.86
CA LYS A 89 7.38 19.22 13.77
C LYS A 89 6.60 19.11 12.46
N LEU A 90 6.12 17.92 12.14
CA LEU A 90 5.34 17.67 10.92
C LEU A 90 3.97 18.37 11.03
N LEU A 91 3.31 18.30 12.17
CA LEU A 91 2.05 19.00 12.41
C LEU A 91 2.20 20.52 12.24
N LYS A 92 3.29 21.10 12.77
CA LYS A 92 3.59 22.53 12.57
C LYS A 92 3.85 22.90 11.09
N GLU A 93 4.46 22.01 10.32
CA GLU A 93 4.64 22.28 8.88
C GLU A 93 3.30 22.22 8.15
N ALA A 94 2.41 21.29 8.51
CA ALA A 94 1.05 21.24 7.99
C ALA A 94 0.26 22.53 8.32
N GLU A 95 0.33 23.01 9.57
CA GLU A 95 -0.29 24.25 10.00
C GLU A 95 0.25 25.48 9.22
N LYS A 96 1.56 25.54 9.00
CA LYS A 96 2.18 26.62 8.18
C LYS A 96 1.70 26.60 6.72
N ALA A 97 1.41 25.42 6.20
CA ALA A 97 0.83 25.24 4.87
C ALA A 97 -0.67 25.56 4.82
N GLY A 98 -1.30 25.83 5.97
CA GLY A 98 -2.71 26.19 6.07
C GLY A 98 -3.65 24.99 6.35
N ALA A 99 -3.11 23.81 6.64
CA ALA A 99 -3.89 22.64 6.99
C ALA A 99 -4.14 22.53 8.50
N GLU A 100 -5.26 21.91 8.88
CA GLU A 100 -5.60 21.67 10.28
C GLU A 100 -4.84 20.46 10.88
N GLY A 101 -4.18 19.65 10.04
CA GLY A 101 -3.43 18.46 10.44
C GLY A 101 -3.01 17.58 9.28
N ILE A 102 -2.67 16.35 9.58
CA ILE A 102 -2.28 15.34 8.59
C ILE A 102 -3.25 14.15 8.70
N ASN A 103 -3.87 13.82 7.59
CA ASN A 103 -4.78 12.68 7.46
C ASN A 103 -4.07 11.56 6.68
N ILE A 104 -3.76 10.47 7.35
CA ILE A 104 -3.17 9.29 6.74
C ILE A 104 -4.27 8.31 6.38
N LEU A 105 -4.24 7.83 5.12
CA LEU A 105 -5.20 6.85 4.63
C LEU A 105 -4.45 5.64 4.06
N GLY A 106 -4.96 4.48 4.37
CA GLY A 106 -4.46 3.24 3.81
C GLY A 106 -5.10 2.90 2.47
N MET A 107 -4.38 2.17 1.64
CA MET A 107 -4.91 1.57 0.42
C MET A 107 -4.31 0.19 0.21
N CYS A 108 -5.11 -0.73 -0.32
CA CYS A 108 -4.73 -2.13 -0.50
C CYS A 108 -4.41 -2.87 0.80
N CYS A 109 -3.53 -3.87 0.76
CA CYS A 109 -3.34 -4.80 1.88
C CYS A 109 -2.69 -4.17 3.11
N SER A 110 -1.62 -3.39 2.96
CA SER A 110 -1.00 -2.68 4.09
C SER A 110 -1.98 -1.72 4.76
N GLY A 111 -2.83 -1.05 3.97
CA GLY A 111 -3.91 -0.21 4.48
C GLY A 111 -4.93 -0.98 5.31
N ALA A 112 -5.32 -2.17 4.87
CA ALA A 112 -6.27 -3.01 5.60
C ALA A 112 -5.69 -3.49 6.95
N GLU A 113 -4.38 -3.80 6.99
CA GLU A 113 -3.70 -4.19 8.22
C GLU A 113 -3.67 -3.06 9.27
N VAL A 114 -3.27 -1.86 8.87
CA VAL A 114 -3.21 -0.72 9.79
C VAL A 114 -4.60 -0.21 10.19
N LEU A 115 -5.61 -0.38 9.32
CA LEU A 115 -7.00 -0.13 9.71
C LEU A 115 -7.39 -1.02 10.88
N SER A 116 -7.11 -2.31 10.80
CA SER A 116 -7.48 -3.27 11.82
C SER A 116 -6.65 -3.19 13.10
N ARG A 117 -5.44 -2.61 13.06
CA ARG A 117 -4.58 -2.41 14.24
C ARG A 117 -4.71 -1.03 14.86
N HIS A 118 -4.82 0.00 14.04
CA HIS A 118 -4.73 1.39 14.48
C HIS A 118 -5.98 2.22 14.19
N GLY A 119 -6.97 1.66 13.49
CA GLY A 119 -8.16 2.40 13.09
C GLY A 119 -7.92 3.43 11.98
N VAL A 120 -6.80 3.33 11.27
CA VAL A 120 -6.46 4.22 10.15
C VAL A 120 -7.49 4.04 9.04
N PRO A 121 -8.11 5.12 8.53
CA PRO A 121 -9.09 5.04 7.46
C PRO A 121 -8.53 4.38 6.20
N HIS A 122 -9.36 3.68 5.46
CA HIS A 122 -8.98 2.96 4.24
C HIS A 122 -9.69 3.55 3.02
N ALA A 123 -8.93 4.19 2.14
CA ALA A 123 -9.48 4.92 0.99
C ALA A 123 -9.95 4.00 -0.15
N GLY A 124 -9.53 2.74 -0.17
CA GLY A 124 -9.94 1.80 -1.19
C GLY A 124 -8.89 0.74 -1.52
N ASN A 125 -9.09 0.06 -2.63
CA ASN A 125 -8.23 -1.02 -3.11
C ASN A 125 -7.64 -0.71 -4.49
N PHE A 126 -6.95 -1.68 -5.09
CA PHE A 126 -6.36 -1.58 -6.42
C PHE A 126 -7.31 -0.98 -7.47
N MET A 127 -8.58 -1.37 -7.47
CA MET A 127 -9.56 -0.92 -8.47
C MET A 127 -9.99 0.55 -8.30
N SER A 128 -9.78 1.13 -7.14
CA SER A 128 -10.15 2.52 -6.82
C SER A 128 -8.97 3.48 -6.73
N THR A 129 -7.74 3.01 -6.98
CA THR A 129 -6.53 3.82 -6.82
C THR A 129 -6.51 5.04 -7.74
N GLU A 130 -6.92 4.88 -9.00
CA GLU A 130 -7.04 6.01 -9.94
C GLU A 130 -8.17 6.96 -9.54
N ALA A 131 -9.31 6.41 -9.12
CA ALA A 131 -10.47 7.21 -8.73
C ALA A 131 -10.17 8.12 -7.53
N VAL A 132 -9.38 7.64 -6.57
CA VAL A 132 -8.97 8.44 -5.42
C VAL A 132 -8.11 9.64 -5.84
N LEU A 133 -7.18 9.46 -6.78
CA LEU A 133 -6.36 10.57 -7.30
C LEU A 133 -7.21 11.61 -8.06
N VAL A 134 -8.19 11.13 -8.83
CA VAL A 134 -9.10 12.00 -9.62
C VAL A 134 -9.96 12.89 -8.73
N THR A 135 -10.11 12.59 -7.45
CA THR A 135 -10.79 13.50 -6.52
C THR A 135 -10.08 14.86 -6.39
N GLY A 136 -8.78 14.91 -6.66
CA GLY A 136 -7.95 16.11 -6.48
C GLY A 136 -7.71 16.47 -5.00
N ALA A 137 -8.13 15.64 -4.07
CA ALA A 137 -8.00 15.89 -2.64
C ALA A 137 -6.80 15.17 -2.00
N VAL A 138 -5.99 14.46 -2.79
CA VAL A 138 -4.81 13.74 -2.31
C VAL A 138 -3.56 14.60 -2.50
N ASP A 139 -2.92 14.97 -1.41
CA ASP A 139 -1.68 15.77 -1.47
C ASP A 139 -0.46 14.93 -1.80
N ALA A 140 -0.38 13.73 -1.23
CA ALA A 140 0.71 12.81 -1.50
C ALA A 140 0.26 11.35 -1.53
N MET A 141 0.91 10.54 -2.39
CA MET A 141 0.73 9.10 -2.43
C MET A 141 2.10 8.41 -2.40
N ALA A 142 2.35 7.66 -1.34
CA ALA A 142 3.50 6.77 -1.22
C ALA A 142 3.12 5.38 -1.70
N VAL A 143 3.91 4.80 -2.59
CA VAL A 143 3.70 3.43 -3.06
C VAL A 143 4.92 2.57 -2.78
N ASP A 144 4.69 1.36 -2.31
CA ASP A 144 5.75 0.42 -1.96
C ASP A 144 5.92 -0.69 -3.02
N VAL A 145 5.19 -1.77 -2.92
CA VAL A 145 5.21 -2.90 -3.88
C VAL A 145 3.80 -3.43 -4.12
N GLN A 146 3.56 -3.97 -5.32
CA GLN A 146 2.30 -4.58 -5.75
C GLN A 146 1.11 -3.60 -5.79
N CYS A 147 0.09 -3.94 -6.55
CA CYS A 147 -1.12 -3.12 -6.74
C CYS A 147 -0.81 -1.67 -7.14
N ILE A 148 0.21 -1.46 -7.94
CA ILE A 148 0.65 -0.15 -8.42
C ILE A 148 0.57 -0.14 -9.94
N MET A 149 -0.29 0.70 -10.49
CA MET A 149 -0.42 0.88 -11.93
C MET A 149 0.55 1.97 -12.41
N PRO A 150 1.29 1.76 -13.51
CA PRO A 150 2.16 2.80 -14.08
C PRO A 150 1.43 4.08 -14.47
N SER A 151 0.12 4.01 -14.73
CA SER A 151 -0.75 5.16 -15.00
C SER A 151 -0.89 6.13 -13.82
N LEU A 152 -0.58 5.70 -12.60
CA LEU A 152 -0.74 6.54 -11.41
C LEU A 152 0.20 7.74 -11.39
N ALA A 153 1.44 7.59 -11.88
CA ALA A 153 2.41 8.69 -11.89
C ALA A 153 1.94 9.88 -12.76
N PRO A 154 1.62 9.70 -14.05
CA PRO A 154 1.11 10.81 -14.86
C PRO A 154 -0.27 11.31 -14.40
N LEU A 155 -1.10 10.44 -13.83
CA LEU A 155 -2.38 10.85 -13.27
C LEU A 155 -2.21 11.75 -12.05
N ALA A 156 -1.33 11.37 -11.13
CA ALA A 156 -1.00 12.16 -9.95
C ALA A 156 -0.46 13.56 -10.33
N GLU A 157 0.40 13.64 -11.34
CA GLU A 157 0.88 14.91 -11.87
C GLU A 157 -0.27 15.81 -12.37
N CYS A 158 -1.25 15.24 -13.08
CA CYS A 158 -2.41 15.99 -13.57
C CYS A 158 -3.27 16.59 -12.45
N TYR A 159 -3.35 15.93 -11.31
CA TYR A 159 -4.15 16.37 -10.16
C TYR A 159 -3.33 17.03 -9.05
N GLY A 160 -2.03 17.24 -9.26
CA GLY A 160 -1.16 17.94 -8.33
C GLY A 160 -0.74 17.11 -7.11
N THR A 161 -1.02 15.80 -7.12
CA THR A 161 -0.59 14.88 -6.08
C THR A 161 0.90 14.59 -6.17
N LYS A 162 1.63 14.69 -5.07
CA LYS A 162 3.02 14.22 -4.97
C LYS A 162 3.04 12.69 -4.96
N PHE A 163 3.60 12.09 -6.00
CA PHE A 163 3.65 10.65 -6.15
C PHE A 163 5.08 10.13 -6.03
N PHE A 164 5.32 9.21 -5.11
CA PHE A 164 6.66 8.66 -4.91
C PHE A 164 6.66 7.19 -4.58
N THR A 165 7.66 6.51 -5.10
CA THR A 165 7.93 5.09 -4.84
C THR A 165 8.93 4.94 -3.71
N THR A 166 8.76 3.93 -2.86
CA THR A 166 9.62 3.70 -1.68
C THR A 166 10.46 2.43 -1.78
N ASN A 167 10.11 1.53 -2.71
CA ASN A 167 10.84 0.28 -2.92
C ASN A 167 11.52 0.30 -4.29
N PRO A 168 12.81 -0.10 -4.41
CA PRO A 168 13.53 -0.09 -5.68
C PRO A 168 12.89 -0.96 -6.77
N ARG A 169 12.08 -1.97 -6.39
CA ARG A 169 11.33 -2.80 -7.35
C ARG A 169 10.12 -2.12 -7.97
N ALA A 170 9.66 -1.03 -7.36
CA ALA A 170 8.50 -0.26 -7.80
C ALA A 170 8.88 1.04 -8.51
N LYS A 171 10.16 1.31 -8.73
CA LYS A 171 10.61 2.50 -9.47
C LYS A 171 9.95 2.57 -10.83
N MET A 172 9.39 3.71 -11.16
CA MET A 172 8.73 3.96 -12.43
C MET A 172 9.00 5.36 -12.94
N GLU A 173 8.88 5.53 -14.25
CA GLU A 173 9.02 6.83 -14.91
C GLU A 173 7.91 7.80 -14.45
N GLY A 174 8.29 9.05 -14.21
CA GLY A 174 7.36 10.10 -13.76
C GLY A 174 7.09 10.13 -12.25
N ALA A 175 7.65 9.19 -11.48
CA ALA A 175 7.55 9.18 -10.02
C ALA A 175 8.87 9.53 -9.35
N ASP A 176 8.81 10.32 -8.30
CA ASP A 176 9.96 10.50 -7.41
C ASP A 176 10.26 9.17 -6.68
N HIS A 177 11.51 8.98 -6.24
CA HIS A 177 11.88 7.81 -5.48
C HIS A 177 12.54 8.17 -4.16
N ILE A 178 11.92 7.74 -3.06
CA ILE A 178 12.43 7.90 -1.69
C ILE A 178 12.56 6.49 -1.12
N GLU A 179 13.74 5.90 -1.19
CA GLU A 179 13.96 4.53 -0.75
C GLU A 179 13.74 4.39 0.76
N PHE A 180 12.84 3.48 1.13
CA PHE A 180 12.59 3.15 2.52
C PHE A 180 13.70 2.25 3.06
N GLU A 181 14.44 2.74 4.05
CA GLU A 181 15.47 2.00 4.75
C GLU A 181 14.94 1.58 6.13
N GLU A 182 14.60 0.30 6.32
CA GLU A 182 14.06 -0.22 7.59
C GLU A 182 14.91 0.11 8.81
N HIS A 183 16.24 0.20 8.63
CA HIS A 183 17.17 0.55 9.71
C HIS A 183 17.27 2.06 9.99
N LYS A 184 16.66 2.90 9.15
CA LYS A 184 16.72 4.36 9.25
C LYS A 184 15.39 5.01 8.86
N PRO A 185 14.27 4.59 9.43
CA PRO A 185 12.94 5.03 8.98
C PRO A 185 12.70 6.55 9.10
N ARG A 186 13.48 7.26 9.93
CA ARG A 186 13.34 8.72 10.12
C ARG A 186 14.16 9.57 9.14
N LYS A 187 14.78 8.97 8.13
CA LYS A 187 15.55 9.69 7.10
C LYS A 187 14.79 9.77 5.78
N CYS A 188 13.70 9.04 5.67
CA CYS A 188 12.85 9.02 4.49
C CYS A 188 11.82 10.13 4.53
#